data_588291b4992235be06a852b96dfbebd2
#
_entry.id   588291b4992235be06a852b96dfbebd2
#
_cell.length_a   1.000
_cell.length_b   1.000
_cell.length_c   1.000
_cell.angle_alpha   90.00
_cell.angle_beta   90.00
_cell.angle_gamma   90.00
#
_symmetry.space_group_name_H-M   'P 1'
#
loop_
_entity.id
_entity.type
_entity.pdbx_description
1 polymer ?
#
loop_
_entity_poly.entity_id
_entity_poly.type
_entity_poly.pdbx_seq_one_letter_code
_entity_poly.pdbx_strand_id
1 'polypeptide(L)'
;MKYLKSSVAFLLLLSGLFCLTGCQENTKDKEETQYSITTQKLVDLVEKDSRIKMLLTEAIEKGKEINPDKSTNPAQSLEEYYDFIDRSQTAMPWDVIFCPGQPSIFGRMYQALCYCYFINCMPLESLENETLFTNSVQYVEPYRSWLIEYCKSWGSFLSSPESWNKKYEELMMQQEELGMTKGWYEDPSNWHSFNDFFSRHLASPDQRPIASPDNKSIVASPADCIPQGVWEIDDESYIITDEKIAVKSRVFNSVRNLIGPDSPYQDAFAGGTFFHAFLNANDYHRYHFPLAGIIRELRVIPGDDALGGKITWEPDLKQYVVDCSVPGWQSIETRGLAIIETDAHDWWQ
;
A
#
# COMPACT_ATOMS: atom_id res chain seq x y z
N MET A 1 -7.50 26.49 5.59
CA MET A 1 -7.98 25.09 5.66
C MET A 1 -6.76 24.20 5.65
N LYS A 2 -6.45 23.49 6.74
CA LYS A 2 -5.31 22.54 6.77
C LYS A 2 -5.78 21.26 6.11
N TYR A 3 -5.20 20.95 4.96
CA TYR A 3 -5.47 19.71 4.25
C TYR A 3 -4.85 18.52 5.00
N LEU A 4 -5.65 17.46 5.18
CA LEU A 4 -5.15 16.19 5.71
C LEU A 4 -4.27 15.56 4.62
N LYS A 5 -2.95 15.52 4.84
CA LYS A 5 -2.05 14.75 3.97
C LYS A 5 -2.26 13.28 4.33
N SER A 6 -2.93 12.53 3.46
CA SER A 6 -2.92 11.07 3.54
C SER A 6 -1.53 10.59 3.12
N SER A 7 -0.73 10.20 4.08
CA SER A 7 0.58 9.59 3.82
C SER A 7 0.35 8.11 3.52
N VAL A 8 0.11 7.79 2.25
CA VAL A 8 0.30 6.41 1.77
C VAL A 8 1.80 6.27 1.52
N ALA A 9 2.50 5.55 2.39
CA ALA A 9 3.91 5.25 2.22
C ALA A 9 4.07 4.23 1.10
N PHE A 10 4.70 4.66 0.00
CA PHE A 10 5.14 3.79 -1.09
C PHE A 10 6.66 3.65 -1.06
N LEU A 11 7.13 2.50 -1.38
CA LEU A 11 8.44 1.92 -1.17
C LEU A 11 9.23 1.67 -2.45
N LEU A 12 10.54 2.04 -2.63
CA LEU A 12 11.37 1.63 -3.78
C LEU A 12 12.86 2.07 -3.90
N LEU A 13 13.71 1.37 -4.66
CA LEU A 13 15.17 1.32 -4.75
C LEU A 13 15.89 1.80 -6.02
N LEU A 14 17.18 2.12 -5.98
CA LEU A 14 18.16 1.99 -7.07
C LEU A 14 19.67 1.86 -6.74
N SER A 15 20.30 1.30 -7.73
CA SER A 15 21.60 0.69 -7.89
C SER A 15 22.78 1.62 -8.13
N GLY A 16 23.97 1.20 -7.72
CA GLY A 16 25.25 1.74 -8.12
C GLY A 16 25.83 1.08 -9.38
N LEU A 17 26.63 1.83 -10.11
CA LEU A 17 27.25 1.48 -11.37
C LEU A 17 28.62 0.82 -11.18
N PHE A 18 28.92 -0.08 -12.08
CA PHE A 18 30.10 -0.92 -12.23
C PHE A 18 31.45 -0.21 -12.37
N CYS A 19 32.51 -0.85 -11.87
CA CYS A 19 33.78 -0.98 -12.55
C CYS A 19 34.41 -2.36 -12.32
N LEU A 20 34.72 -3.05 -13.42
CA LEU A 20 35.43 -4.34 -13.45
C LEU A 20 36.93 -4.10 -13.34
N THR A 21 37.63 -4.80 -12.44
CA THR A 21 39.00 -5.32 -12.69
C THR A 21 39.40 -6.34 -11.63
N GLY A 22 39.84 -7.50 -12.05
CA GLY A 22 40.96 -8.24 -11.47
C GLY A 22 40.64 -9.24 -10.35
N CYS A 23 40.68 -10.55 -10.69
CA CYS A 23 40.79 -11.64 -9.74
C CYS A 23 42.02 -11.51 -8.84
N GLN A 24 41.82 -11.54 -7.53
CA GLN A 24 42.77 -12.13 -6.57
C GLN A 24 41.92 -12.76 -5.44
N GLU A 25 42.13 -14.06 -5.21
CA GLU A 25 41.63 -14.75 -4.01
C GLU A 25 42.29 -14.09 -2.79
N ASN A 26 41.49 -13.37 -2.03
CA ASN A 26 41.80 -12.96 -0.68
C ASN A 26 40.68 -13.45 0.20
N THR A 27 41.04 -14.22 1.22
CA THR A 27 40.22 -14.47 2.41
C THR A 27 39.78 -13.11 2.96
N LYS A 28 38.58 -12.63 2.57
CA LYS A 28 38.00 -11.44 3.14
C LYS A 28 37.47 -11.78 4.52
N ASP A 29 38.07 -11.15 5.53
CA ASP A 29 37.35 -10.84 6.75
C ASP A 29 35.98 -10.26 6.35
N LYS A 30 34.89 -10.80 6.92
CA LYS A 30 33.56 -10.20 6.75
C LYS A 30 33.67 -8.79 7.34
N GLU A 31 33.76 -7.75 6.50
CA GLU A 31 33.40 -6.42 6.94
C GLU A 31 31.99 -6.52 7.54
N GLU A 32 31.86 -6.19 8.82
CA GLU A 32 30.55 -6.10 9.45
C GLU A 32 29.74 -5.07 8.64
N THR A 33 28.75 -5.56 7.91
CA THR A 33 27.84 -4.70 7.15
C THR A 33 27.08 -3.87 8.18
N GLN A 34 27.37 -2.59 8.26
CA GLN A 34 26.65 -1.70 9.18
C GLN A 34 25.30 -1.36 8.58
N TYR A 35 24.26 -2.09 9.00
CA TYR A 35 22.89 -1.83 8.62
C TYR A 35 22.35 -0.51 9.19
N SER A 36 21.33 0.04 8.55
CA SER A 36 20.51 1.12 9.11
C SER A 36 19.92 0.72 10.48
N ILE A 37 19.54 1.71 11.26
CA ILE A 37 18.95 1.47 12.60
C ILE A 37 17.72 0.55 12.51
N THR A 38 16.88 0.74 11.51
CA THR A 38 15.65 -0.04 11.34
C THR A 38 15.96 -1.48 10.94
N THR A 39 16.92 -1.70 10.05
CA THR A 39 17.36 -3.03 9.65
C THR A 39 18.07 -3.74 10.80
N GLN A 40 18.93 -3.03 11.56
CA GLN A 40 19.59 -3.60 12.73
C GLN A 40 18.57 -4.06 13.80
N LYS A 41 17.49 -3.30 14.00
CA LYS A 41 16.40 -3.72 14.89
C LYS A 41 15.75 -5.03 14.43
N LEU A 42 15.60 -5.27 13.11
CA LEU A 42 15.11 -6.53 12.61
C LEU A 42 16.08 -7.68 12.89
N VAL A 43 17.37 -7.48 12.63
CA VAL A 43 18.42 -8.47 12.94
C VAL A 43 18.38 -8.83 14.41
N ASP A 44 18.39 -7.81 15.28
CA ASP A 44 18.32 -7.99 16.73
C ASP A 44 17.05 -8.73 17.19
N LEU A 45 15.91 -8.42 16.55
CA LEU A 45 14.63 -9.06 16.82
C LEU A 45 14.68 -10.55 16.48
N VAL A 46 15.15 -10.87 15.27
CA VAL A 46 15.24 -12.25 14.77
C VAL A 46 16.26 -13.07 15.57
N GLU A 47 17.33 -12.46 16.06
CA GLU A 47 18.30 -13.14 16.93
C GLU A 47 17.75 -13.41 18.33
N LYS A 48 16.93 -12.52 18.88
CA LYS A 48 16.39 -12.63 20.24
C LYS A 48 15.10 -13.46 20.33
N ASP A 49 14.32 -13.49 19.26
CA ASP A 49 13.02 -14.18 19.20
C ASP A 49 13.08 -15.37 18.23
N SER A 50 13.23 -16.56 18.79
CA SER A 50 13.30 -17.81 18.00
C SER A 50 12.02 -18.11 17.23
N ARG A 51 10.86 -17.63 17.71
CA ARG A 51 9.57 -17.78 17.02
C ARG A 51 9.55 -16.92 15.78
N ILE A 52 9.89 -15.65 15.89
CA ILE A 52 9.96 -14.73 14.73
C ILE A 52 11.00 -15.23 13.72
N LYS A 53 12.16 -15.70 14.19
CA LYS A 53 13.17 -16.31 13.32
C LYS A 53 12.61 -17.48 12.51
N MET A 54 11.90 -18.40 13.17
CA MET A 54 11.27 -19.55 12.52
C MET A 54 10.25 -19.12 11.49
N LEU A 55 9.31 -18.23 11.83
CA LEU A 55 8.25 -17.77 10.96
C LEU A 55 8.79 -17.02 9.73
N LEU A 56 9.75 -16.13 9.93
CA LEU A 56 10.36 -15.40 8.82
C LEU A 56 11.17 -16.30 7.91
N THR A 57 11.89 -17.27 8.46
CA THR A 57 12.62 -18.28 7.68
C THR A 57 11.64 -19.13 6.87
N GLU A 58 10.54 -19.61 7.46
CA GLU A 58 9.48 -20.35 6.75
C GLU A 58 8.89 -19.53 5.61
N ALA A 59 8.60 -18.24 5.83
CA ALA A 59 8.07 -17.34 4.80
C ALA A 59 9.05 -17.17 3.62
N ILE A 60 10.33 -16.99 3.91
CA ILE A 60 11.40 -16.85 2.90
C ILE A 60 11.55 -18.14 2.09
N GLU A 61 11.60 -19.30 2.72
CA GLU A 61 11.75 -20.60 2.02
C GLU A 61 10.53 -20.89 1.13
N LYS A 62 9.29 -20.63 1.60
CA LYS A 62 8.10 -20.72 0.77
C LYS A 62 8.14 -19.75 -0.42
N GLY A 63 8.57 -18.52 -0.18
CA GLY A 63 8.76 -17.53 -1.24
C GLY A 63 9.76 -17.99 -2.30
N LYS A 64 10.86 -18.62 -1.88
CA LYS A 64 11.87 -19.20 -2.76
C LYS A 64 11.35 -20.39 -3.55
N GLU A 65 10.50 -21.25 -2.95
CA GLU A 65 9.85 -22.36 -3.66
C GLU A 65 8.91 -21.86 -4.75
N ILE A 66 8.15 -20.78 -4.48
CA ILE A 66 7.19 -20.16 -5.42
C ILE A 66 7.93 -19.44 -6.56
N ASN A 67 8.99 -18.70 -6.24
CA ASN A 67 9.81 -17.97 -7.19
C ASN A 67 11.30 -18.17 -6.88
N PRO A 68 11.96 -19.17 -7.48
CA PRO A 68 13.38 -19.44 -7.25
C PRO A 68 14.33 -18.48 -8.00
N ASP A 69 13.82 -17.64 -8.89
CA ASP A 69 14.63 -16.72 -9.68
C ASP A 69 15.08 -15.52 -8.83
N LYS A 70 16.36 -15.46 -8.48
CA LYS A 70 16.95 -14.37 -7.70
C LYS A 70 16.83 -12.99 -8.36
N SER A 71 16.64 -12.92 -9.66
CA SER A 71 16.47 -11.64 -10.36
C SER A 71 15.13 -10.99 -10.04
N THR A 72 14.11 -11.79 -9.74
CA THR A 72 12.75 -11.36 -9.39
C THR A 72 12.35 -11.69 -7.95
N ASN A 73 13.16 -12.49 -7.24
CA ASN A 73 13.04 -12.77 -5.81
C ASN A 73 14.42 -12.72 -5.13
N PRO A 74 15.01 -11.54 -4.90
CA PRO A 74 16.36 -11.42 -4.36
C PRO A 74 16.52 -11.85 -2.90
N ALA A 75 15.45 -11.92 -2.10
CA ALA A 75 15.47 -12.23 -0.67
C ALA A 75 15.15 -13.72 -0.42
N GLN A 76 16.12 -14.61 -0.67
CA GLN A 76 15.98 -16.06 -0.52
C GLN A 76 16.70 -16.64 0.71
N SER A 77 17.19 -15.77 1.59
CA SER A 77 17.73 -16.10 2.92
C SER A 77 17.47 -14.95 3.87
N LEU A 78 17.64 -15.14 5.18
CA LEU A 78 17.52 -14.06 6.17
C LEU A 78 18.51 -12.92 5.87
N GLU A 79 19.76 -13.23 5.53
CA GLU A 79 20.78 -12.23 5.20
C GLU A 79 20.37 -11.42 3.95
N GLU A 80 19.94 -12.10 2.88
CA GLU A 80 19.45 -11.44 1.66
C GLU A 80 18.17 -10.61 1.92
N TYR A 81 17.34 -11.05 2.86
CA TYR A 81 16.17 -10.28 3.28
C TYR A 81 16.57 -9.01 4.05
N TYR A 82 17.56 -9.10 4.95
CA TYR A 82 18.10 -7.91 5.63
C TYR A 82 18.71 -6.92 4.64
N ASP A 83 19.49 -7.41 3.69
CA ASP A 83 20.08 -6.58 2.62
C ASP A 83 18.99 -5.91 1.77
N PHE A 84 17.92 -6.62 1.47
CA PHE A 84 16.77 -6.06 0.78
C PHE A 84 16.09 -4.96 1.59
N ILE A 85 15.78 -5.22 2.84
CA ILE A 85 15.16 -4.26 3.76
C ILE A 85 16.04 -3.02 3.90
N ASP A 86 17.34 -3.19 4.09
CA ASP A 86 18.27 -2.07 4.26
C ASP A 86 18.30 -1.16 3.04
N ARG A 87 18.50 -1.76 1.87
CA ARG A 87 18.50 -1.03 0.60
C ARG A 87 17.18 -0.31 0.36
N SER A 88 16.05 -0.94 0.66
CA SER A 88 14.72 -0.42 0.32
C SER A 88 14.39 0.90 1.01
N GLN A 89 14.91 1.19 2.17
CA GLN A 89 14.56 2.38 2.96
C GLN A 89 14.96 3.72 2.33
N THR A 90 15.82 3.74 1.34
CA THR A 90 16.33 4.97 0.70
C THR A 90 16.18 4.93 -0.81
N ALA A 91 15.14 4.33 -1.28
CA ALA A 91 15.05 4.06 -2.69
C ALA A 91 13.74 4.48 -3.35
N MET A 92 13.81 4.71 -4.67
CA MET A 92 12.68 5.21 -5.44
C MET A 92 11.70 4.11 -5.84
N PRO A 93 10.38 4.45 -5.91
CA PRO A 93 9.33 3.54 -6.27
C PRO A 93 9.58 2.63 -7.49
N TRP A 94 10.23 2.97 -8.49
CA TRP A 94 10.41 2.21 -9.72
C TRP A 94 11.69 1.37 -9.78
N ASP A 95 12.41 1.28 -8.68
CA ASP A 95 13.75 0.68 -8.68
C ASP A 95 13.99 -0.40 -7.60
N VAL A 96 12.93 -0.85 -6.90
CA VAL A 96 13.00 -1.97 -5.91
C VAL A 96 13.33 -3.27 -6.57
N ILE A 97 12.55 -3.59 -7.59
CA ILE A 97 12.61 -4.85 -8.27
C ILE A 97 12.24 -4.66 -9.73
N PHE A 98 12.86 -5.41 -10.59
CA PHE A 98 12.51 -5.45 -12.00
C PHE A 98 11.87 -6.80 -12.34
N CYS A 99 10.58 -6.76 -12.66
CA CYS A 99 9.86 -7.91 -13.19
C CYS A 99 9.63 -7.70 -14.69
N PRO A 100 10.14 -8.58 -15.57
CA PRO A 100 10.03 -8.41 -17.01
C PRO A 100 8.60 -8.28 -17.53
N GLY A 101 7.62 -8.82 -16.83
CA GLY A 101 6.19 -8.70 -17.14
C GLY A 101 5.63 -7.28 -16.95
N GLN A 102 6.33 -6.43 -16.19
CA GLN A 102 5.87 -5.07 -15.85
C GLN A 102 7.02 -4.06 -16.04
N PRO A 103 7.47 -3.81 -17.28
CA PRO A 103 8.65 -3.00 -17.54
C PRO A 103 8.40 -1.49 -17.42
N SER A 104 7.15 -1.03 -17.51
CA SER A 104 6.81 0.39 -17.38
C SER A 104 7.11 0.92 -15.97
N ILE A 105 7.29 2.22 -15.83
CA ILE A 105 7.51 2.87 -14.52
C ILE A 105 6.42 2.47 -13.51
N PHE A 106 5.16 2.51 -13.92
CA PHE A 106 4.05 2.14 -13.07
C PHE A 106 3.99 0.66 -12.76
N GLY A 107 4.24 -0.17 -13.78
CA GLY A 107 4.36 -1.61 -13.57
C GLY A 107 5.43 -1.92 -12.53
N ARG A 108 6.60 -1.26 -12.62
CA ARG A 108 7.68 -1.40 -11.63
C ARG A 108 7.29 -0.92 -10.24
N MET A 109 6.58 0.22 -10.12
CA MET A 109 6.04 0.69 -8.84
C MET A 109 5.07 -0.33 -8.25
N TYR A 110 4.16 -0.89 -9.05
CA TYR A 110 3.25 -1.92 -8.62
C TYR A 110 3.99 -3.21 -8.19
N GLN A 111 5.00 -3.64 -8.96
CA GLN A 111 5.80 -4.81 -8.62
C GLN A 111 6.56 -4.64 -7.30
N ALA A 112 6.98 -3.43 -7.01
CA ALA A 112 7.62 -3.15 -5.74
C ALA A 112 6.68 -3.30 -4.56
N LEU A 113 5.48 -2.74 -4.64
CA LEU A 113 4.44 -2.96 -3.64
C LEU A 113 4.23 -4.46 -3.42
N CYS A 114 4.00 -5.20 -4.52
CA CYS A 114 3.82 -6.63 -4.45
C CYS A 114 4.99 -7.33 -3.74
N TYR A 115 6.23 -7.05 -4.16
CA TYR A 115 7.40 -7.74 -3.63
C TYR A 115 7.68 -7.40 -2.15
N CYS A 116 7.47 -6.18 -1.74
CA CYS A 116 7.63 -5.80 -0.33
C CYS A 116 6.69 -6.56 0.60
N TYR A 117 5.53 -6.94 0.11
CA TYR A 117 4.59 -7.75 0.88
C TYR A 117 4.66 -9.24 0.57
N PHE A 118 5.37 -9.67 -0.47
CA PHE A 118 5.41 -11.08 -0.89
C PHE A 118 5.83 -12.03 0.22
N ILE A 119 6.94 -11.72 0.90
CA ILE A 119 7.40 -12.51 2.06
C ILE A 119 6.48 -12.27 3.28
N ASN A 120 6.11 -11.01 3.52
CA ASN A 120 5.36 -10.61 4.72
C ASN A 120 3.95 -11.19 4.79
N CYS A 121 3.26 -11.32 3.65
CA CYS A 121 1.91 -11.89 3.60
C CYS A 121 1.87 -13.39 3.22
N MET A 122 3.03 -14.06 3.22
CA MET A 122 3.11 -15.50 2.93
C MET A 122 2.29 -16.31 3.94
N PRO A 123 1.32 -17.11 3.50
CA PRO A 123 0.54 -17.96 4.40
C PRO A 123 1.40 -19.05 5.03
N LEU A 124 1.44 -19.10 6.36
CA LEU A 124 2.22 -20.06 7.14
C LEU A 124 1.29 -21.03 7.87
N GLU A 125 1.52 -22.35 7.72
CA GLU A 125 0.73 -23.37 8.40
C GLU A 125 0.91 -23.30 9.92
N SER A 126 2.10 -22.94 10.37
CA SER A 126 2.43 -22.70 11.78
C SER A 126 1.62 -21.60 12.47
N LEU A 127 0.95 -20.73 11.69
CA LEU A 127 0.07 -19.66 12.17
C LEU A 127 -1.42 -19.94 11.93
N GLU A 128 -1.79 -21.15 11.54
CA GLU A 128 -3.19 -21.49 11.30
C GLU A 128 -4.05 -21.20 12.52
N ASN A 129 -5.09 -20.37 12.34
CA ASN A 129 -6.00 -19.88 13.39
C ASN A 129 -5.42 -18.90 14.43
N GLU A 130 -4.17 -18.48 14.32
CA GLU A 130 -3.58 -17.52 15.26
C GLU A 130 -3.77 -16.06 14.85
N THR A 131 -3.95 -15.78 13.56
CA THR A 131 -4.10 -14.42 13.05
C THR A 131 -5.49 -14.15 12.49
N LEU A 132 -5.87 -12.86 12.43
CA LEU A 132 -7.25 -12.48 12.11
C LEU A 132 -7.59 -12.58 10.62
N PHE A 133 -6.64 -12.23 9.73
CA PHE A 133 -6.92 -12.08 8.30
C PHE A 133 -6.19 -13.11 7.44
N THR A 134 -4.86 -13.10 7.46
CA THR A 134 -4.03 -14.12 6.80
C THR A 134 -3.10 -14.74 7.84
N ASN A 135 -2.80 -16.02 7.69
CA ASN A 135 -1.86 -16.72 8.58
C ASN A 135 -0.42 -16.32 8.24
N SER A 136 -0.06 -15.04 8.36
CA SER A 136 1.22 -14.50 7.94
C SER A 136 1.95 -13.74 9.04
N VAL A 137 3.28 -13.68 8.92
CA VAL A 137 4.16 -13.11 9.94
C VAL A 137 3.91 -11.61 10.18
N GLN A 138 3.39 -10.88 9.19
CA GLN A 138 3.12 -9.45 9.29
C GLN A 138 2.12 -9.07 10.41
N TYR A 139 1.32 -10.01 10.92
CA TYR A 139 0.37 -9.80 12.01
C TYR A 139 0.88 -10.27 13.36
N VAL A 140 2.11 -10.80 13.44
CA VAL A 140 2.67 -11.38 14.66
C VAL A 140 3.55 -10.36 15.38
N GLU A 141 3.22 -10.05 16.64
CA GLU A 141 4.11 -9.21 17.47
C GLU A 141 5.34 -10.04 17.93
N PRO A 142 6.51 -9.41 18.02
CA PRO A 142 6.82 -7.99 17.81
C PRO A 142 7.21 -7.62 16.36
N TYR A 143 7.15 -8.55 15.42
CA TYR A 143 7.49 -8.29 14.00
C TYR A 143 6.56 -7.24 13.37
N ARG A 144 5.26 -7.28 13.68
CA ARG A 144 4.27 -6.28 13.23
C ARG A 144 4.69 -4.86 13.63
N SER A 145 5.07 -4.65 14.88
CA SER A 145 5.53 -3.33 15.36
C SER A 145 6.79 -2.85 14.62
N TRP A 146 7.73 -3.76 14.34
CA TRP A 146 8.90 -3.46 13.54
C TRP A 146 8.52 -3.12 12.08
N LEU A 147 7.61 -3.84 11.46
CA LEU A 147 7.16 -3.58 10.08
C LEU A 147 6.58 -2.17 9.94
N ILE A 148 5.82 -1.71 10.93
CA ILE A 148 5.30 -0.33 11.00
C ILE A 148 6.46 0.69 11.04
N GLU A 149 7.52 0.43 11.82
CA GLU A 149 8.70 1.31 11.86
C GLU A 149 9.43 1.34 10.50
N TYR A 150 9.53 0.20 9.84
CA TYR A 150 10.13 0.10 8.52
C TYR A 150 9.34 0.92 7.49
N CYS A 151 8.03 0.77 7.44
CA CYS A 151 7.18 1.57 6.55
C CYS A 151 7.32 3.08 6.81
N LYS A 152 7.40 3.48 8.08
CA LYS A 152 7.64 4.89 8.45
C LYS A 152 9.01 5.39 8.03
N SER A 153 10.05 4.58 8.16
CA SER A 153 11.41 4.94 7.73
C SER A 153 11.44 5.27 6.24
N TRP A 154 10.86 4.42 5.45
CA TRP A 154 10.81 4.62 4.02
C TRP A 154 9.87 5.77 3.60
N GLY A 155 8.69 5.88 4.20
CA GLY A 155 7.80 7.02 4.01
C GLY A 155 8.48 8.37 4.34
N SER A 156 9.39 8.37 5.32
CA SER A 156 10.21 9.54 5.65
C SER A 156 11.19 9.88 4.55
N PHE A 157 11.87 8.90 3.97
CA PHE A 157 12.72 9.12 2.79
C PHE A 157 11.90 9.67 1.61
N LEU A 158 10.75 9.05 1.29
CA LEU A 158 9.90 9.50 0.19
C LEU A 158 9.28 10.90 0.41
N SER A 159 9.32 11.39 1.65
CA SER A 159 8.89 12.76 2.01
C SER A 159 10.06 13.74 2.09
N SER A 160 11.29 13.28 1.89
CA SER A 160 12.49 14.09 1.98
C SER A 160 12.94 14.61 0.62
N PRO A 161 13.72 15.72 0.58
CA PRO A 161 14.27 16.25 -0.66
C PRO A 161 15.19 15.27 -1.40
N GLU A 162 15.79 14.30 -0.71
CA GLU A 162 16.66 13.29 -1.30
C GLU A 162 15.91 12.36 -2.25
N SER A 163 14.59 12.24 -2.09
CA SER A 163 13.72 11.42 -2.94
C SER A 163 13.31 12.10 -4.26
N TRP A 164 13.73 13.36 -4.49
CA TRP A 164 13.31 14.08 -5.69
C TRP A 164 14.43 14.92 -6.29
N ASN A 165 14.49 14.93 -7.61
CA ASN A 165 15.43 15.75 -8.37
C ASN A 165 14.93 15.98 -9.78
N LYS A 166 15.63 16.85 -10.53
CA LYS A 166 15.24 17.21 -11.91
C LYS A 166 15.19 16.02 -12.87
N LYS A 167 16.05 15.02 -12.69
CA LYS A 167 16.04 13.81 -13.52
C LYS A 167 14.77 12.99 -13.31
N TYR A 168 14.31 12.90 -12.07
CA TYR A 168 13.04 12.20 -11.76
C TYR A 168 11.84 12.96 -12.27
N GLU A 169 11.83 14.29 -12.13
CA GLU A 169 10.81 15.12 -12.75
C GLU A 169 10.72 14.91 -14.27
N GLU A 170 11.85 14.98 -14.97
CA GLU A 170 11.92 14.75 -16.42
C GLU A 170 11.44 13.33 -16.80
N LEU A 171 11.78 12.32 -15.99
CA LEU A 171 11.32 10.95 -16.16
C LEU A 171 9.79 10.86 -16.05
N MET A 172 9.20 11.50 -15.06
CA MET A 172 7.75 11.50 -14.86
C MET A 172 7.01 12.29 -15.94
N MET A 173 7.59 13.40 -16.37
CA MET A 173 7.02 14.20 -17.47
C MET A 173 6.92 13.44 -18.80
N GLN A 174 7.74 12.41 -18.99
CA GLN A 174 7.72 11.55 -20.19
C GLN A 174 6.67 10.44 -20.13
N GLN A 175 6.04 10.21 -18.97
CA GLN A 175 5.03 9.16 -18.82
C GLN A 175 3.66 9.68 -19.27
N GLU A 176 3.18 9.23 -20.43
CA GLU A 176 1.87 9.63 -20.96
C GLU A 176 0.71 9.29 -20.01
N GLU A 177 0.81 8.15 -19.33
CA GLU A 177 -0.18 7.62 -18.39
C GLU A 177 -0.46 8.58 -17.22
N LEU A 178 0.52 9.40 -16.82
CA LEU A 178 0.36 10.43 -15.80
C LEU A 178 -0.39 11.69 -16.29
N GLY A 179 -0.46 11.89 -17.59
CA GLY A 179 -1.08 13.09 -18.15
C GLY A 179 -0.37 14.42 -17.82
N MET A 180 0.91 14.39 -17.48
CA MET A 180 1.68 15.57 -17.05
C MET A 180 1.71 16.68 -18.09
N THR A 181 1.78 16.32 -19.37
CA THR A 181 1.83 17.27 -20.49
C THR A 181 0.46 17.85 -20.86
N LYS A 182 -0.63 17.38 -20.22
CA LYS A 182 -2.00 17.82 -20.52
C LYS A 182 -2.40 19.08 -19.77
N GLY A 183 -1.52 19.63 -18.94
CA GLY A 183 -1.81 20.84 -18.13
C GLY A 183 -2.82 20.61 -17.00
N TRP A 184 -3.00 19.38 -16.57
CA TRP A 184 -3.94 19.04 -15.50
C TRP A 184 -3.44 19.40 -14.12
N TYR A 185 -2.12 19.43 -13.93
CA TYR A 185 -1.50 19.51 -12.61
C TYR A 185 -0.78 20.85 -12.42
N GLU A 186 -0.48 21.12 -11.16
CA GLU A 186 0.33 22.25 -10.72
C GLU A 186 1.72 22.26 -11.37
N ASP A 187 2.43 23.38 -11.24
CA ASP A 187 3.80 23.48 -11.74
C ASP A 187 4.72 22.46 -11.07
N PRO A 188 5.47 21.63 -11.83
CA PRO A 188 6.40 20.66 -11.27
C PRO A 188 7.46 21.23 -10.33
N SER A 189 7.76 22.52 -10.42
CA SER A 189 8.67 23.21 -9.47
C SER A 189 8.18 23.24 -8.02
N ASN A 190 6.91 22.90 -7.79
CA ASN A 190 6.36 22.76 -6.44
C ASN A 190 6.69 21.42 -5.77
N TRP A 191 7.22 20.46 -6.54
CA TRP A 191 7.53 19.14 -6.00
C TRP A 191 8.98 19.10 -5.50
N HIS A 192 9.12 18.88 -4.20
CA HIS A 192 10.42 18.82 -3.52
C HIS A 192 10.72 17.43 -2.94
N SER A 193 9.78 16.49 -3.08
CA SER A 193 9.89 15.09 -2.66
C SER A 193 9.05 14.20 -3.58
N PHE A 194 9.30 12.88 -3.53
CA PHE A 194 8.43 11.92 -4.23
C PHE A 194 6.97 12.06 -3.77
N ASN A 195 6.74 12.26 -2.48
CA ASN A 195 5.38 12.40 -1.95
C ASN A 195 4.69 13.68 -2.40
N ASP A 196 5.39 14.77 -2.67
CA ASP A 196 4.79 15.97 -3.28
C ASP A 196 4.31 15.66 -4.70
N PHE A 197 5.16 15.00 -5.50
CA PHE A 197 4.78 14.52 -6.84
C PHE A 197 3.62 13.52 -6.78
N PHE A 198 3.68 12.52 -5.92
CA PHE A 198 2.67 11.47 -5.81
C PHE A 198 1.31 12.05 -5.40
N SER A 199 1.31 12.97 -4.45
CA SER A 199 0.12 13.71 -4.00
C SER A 199 -0.03 15.09 -4.65
N ARG A 200 0.40 15.25 -5.91
CA ARG A 200 0.35 16.49 -6.69
C ARG A 200 -1.04 17.14 -6.70
N HIS A 201 -1.10 18.44 -6.86
CA HIS A 201 -2.35 19.16 -6.98
C HIS A 201 -2.78 19.32 -8.43
N LEU A 202 -4.09 19.50 -8.65
CA LEU A 202 -4.59 19.99 -9.93
C LEU A 202 -4.16 21.45 -10.12
N ALA A 203 -3.94 21.87 -11.36
CA ALA A 203 -3.66 23.26 -11.71
C ALA A 203 -4.85 24.17 -11.37
N SER A 204 -6.07 23.64 -11.47
CA SER A 204 -7.32 24.30 -11.14
C SER A 204 -8.37 23.25 -10.78
N PRO A 205 -9.34 23.55 -9.90
CA PRO A 205 -10.50 22.68 -9.66
C PRO A 205 -11.26 22.30 -10.94
N ASP A 206 -11.23 23.17 -11.96
CA ASP A 206 -11.91 22.94 -13.23
C ASP A 206 -11.33 21.76 -14.03
N GLN A 207 -10.15 21.26 -13.66
CA GLN A 207 -9.57 20.06 -14.28
C GLN A 207 -10.31 18.76 -13.89
N ARG A 208 -11.10 18.80 -12.82
CA ARG A 208 -11.99 17.72 -12.37
C ARG A 208 -13.35 18.33 -12.01
N PRO A 209 -14.17 18.75 -13.01
CA PRO A 209 -15.47 19.32 -12.76
C PRO A 209 -16.39 18.29 -12.11
N ILE A 210 -17.15 18.73 -11.11
CA ILE A 210 -18.14 17.90 -10.42
C ILE A 210 -19.24 17.56 -11.42
N ALA A 211 -19.54 16.28 -11.59
CA ALA A 211 -20.65 15.83 -12.42
C ALA A 211 -21.98 16.25 -11.79
N SER A 212 -22.82 16.97 -12.58
CA SER A 212 -24.17 17.39 -12.14
C SER A 212 -24.20 18.08 -10.77
N PRO A 213 -23.47 19.19 -10.55
CA PRO A 213 -23.28 19.78 -9.22
C PRO A 213 -24.60 20.25 -8.56
N ASP A 214 -25.63 20.53 -9.35
CA ASP A 214 -26.95 20.94 -8.88
C ASP A 214 -27.91 19.80 -8.60
N ASN A 215 -27.52 18.56 -8.91
CA ASN A 215 -28.35 17.38 -8.69
C ASN A 215 -27.90 16.63 -7.45
N LYS A 216 -28.60 16.82 -6.34
CA LYS A 216 -28.30 16.19 -5.04
C LYS A 216 -28.41 14.67 -5.01
N SER A 217 -29.04 14.04 -6.03
CA SER A 217 -29.14 12.60 -6.16
C SER A 217 -27.93 11.96 -6.86
N ILE A 218 -26.94 12.74 -7.27
CA ILE A 218 -25.72 12.26 -7.91
C ILE A 218 -24.57 12.26 -6.90
N VAL A 219 -23.98 11.09 -6.68
CA VAL A 219 -22.70 10.94 -5.97
C VAL A 219 -21.59 10.93 -7.02
N ALA A 220 -20.69 11.90 -6.98
CA ALA A 220 -19.53 11.91 -7.84
C ALA A 220 -18.46 10.95 -7.29
N SER A 221 -17.58 10.40 -8.15
CA SER A 221 -16.44 9.64 -7.66
C SER A 221 -15.54 10.51 -6.77
N PRO A 222 -15.14 10.05 -5.59
CA PRO A 222 -14.26 10.84 -4.70
C PRO A 222 -12.83 10.91 -5.19
N ALA A 223 -12.42 10.12 -6.17
CA ALA A 223 -11.08 10.04 -6.72
C ALA A 223 -11.10 9.52 -8.16
N ASP A 224 -9.98 9.68 -8.87
CA ASP A 224 -9.71 8.92 -10.10
C ASP A 224 -9.48 7.47 -9.68
N CYS A 225 -10.40 6.55 -9.99
CA CYS A 225 -10.35 5.18 -9.45
C CYS A 225 -11.09 4.18 -10.33
N ILE A 226 -10.77 2.90 -10.15
CA ILE A 226 -11.44 1.78 -10.82
C ILE A 226 -12.45 1.16 -9.86
N PRO A 227 -13.76 1.12 -10.20
CA PRO A 227 -14.74 0.43 -9.39
C PRO A 227 -14.40 -1.06 -9.20
N GLN A 228 -14.44 -1.52 -7.95
CA GLN A 228 -14.23 -2.92 -7.59
C GLN A 228 -15.57 -3.65 -7.38
N GLY A 229 -16.55 -2.96 -6.82
CA GLY A 229 -17.86 -3.53 -6.61
C GLY A 229 -18.80 -2.64 -5.80
N VAL A 230 -20.03 -3.10 -5.72
CA VAL A 230 -21.12 -2.50 -4.96
C VAL A 230 -21.82 -3.62 -4.19
N TRP A 231 -22.03 -3.45 -2.90
CA TRP A 231 -22.65 -4.43 -2.02
C TRP A 231 -23.70 -3.79 -1.14
N GLU A 232 -24.71 -4.55 -0.76
CA GLU A 232 -25.68 -4.12 0.23
C GLU A 232 -25.07 -4.22 1.65
N ILE A 233 -25.55 -3.37 2.55
CA ILE A 233 -25.25 -3.43 3.98
C ILE A 233 -26.54 -3.89 4.66
N ASP A 234 -26.46 -4.95 5.48
CA ASP A 234 -27.63 -5.44 6.21
C ASP A 234 -28.01 -4.55 7.39
N ASP A 235 -29.13 -4.88 8.06
CA ASP A 235 -29.65 -4.16 9.22
C ASP A 235 -28.71 -4.23 10.44
N GLU A 236 -27.74 -5.17 10.44
CA GLU A 236 -26.72 -5.34 11.48
C GLU A 236 -25.39 -4.62 11.15
N SER A 237 -25.36 -3.85 10.05
CA SER A 237 -24.20 -3.11 9.53
C SER A 237 -23.07 -4.02 8.98
N TYR A 238 -23.42 -5.17 8.41
CA TYR A 238 -22.48 -6.02 7.67
C TYR A 238 -22.65 -5.86 6.16
N ILE A 239 -21.51 -5.82 5.46
CA ILE A 239 -21.47 -5.85 3.99
C ILE A 239 -21.82 -7.27 3.56
N ILE A 240 -22.87 -7.42 2.74
CA ILE A 240 -23.34 -8.70 2.22
C ILE A 240 -22.50 -9.09 1.02
N THR A 241 -21.82 -10.24 1.09
CA THR A 241 -21.05 -10.81 -0.01
C THR A 241 -21.62 -12.17 -0.39
N ASP A 242 -21.43 -12.59 -1.64
CA ASP A 242 -21.95 -13.87 -2.17
C ASP A 242 -21.31 -15.12 -1.51
N GLU A 243 -20.20 -14.96 -0.84
CA GLU A 243 -19.54 -16.03 -0.10
C GLU A 243 -20.19 -16.20 1.28
N LYS A 244 -20.50 -17.45 1.63
CA LYS A 244 -20.89 -17.81 3.00
C LYS A 244 -19.76 -17.47 3.95
N ILE A 245 -19.84 -16.31 4.56
CA ILE A 245 -18.80 -15.70 5.36
C ILE A 245 -18.49 -16.57 6.58
N ALA A 246 -17.28 -17.10 6.67
CA ALA A 246 -16.78 -17.71 7.89
C ALA A 246 -16.82 -16.68 9.04
N VAL A 247 -17.01 -17.13 10.28
CA VAL A 247 -17.18 -16.26 11.49
C VAL A 247 -16.05 -15.23 11.60
N LYS A 248 -14.83 -15.56 11.16
CA LYS A 248 -13.69 -14.63 11.11
C LYS A 248 -13.89 -13.47 10.12
N SER A 249 -14.48 -13.74 8.97
CA SER A 249 -14.73 -12.72 7.94
C SER A 249 -15.81 -11.71 8.35
N ARG A 250 -16.72 -12.04 9.27
CA ARG A 250 -17.73 -11.10 9.78
C ARG A 250 -17.12 -9.88 10.45
N VAL A 251 -15.99 -10.02 11.12
CA VAL A 251 -15.30 -8.88 11.75
C VAL A 251 -14.82 -7.88 10.71
N PHE A 252 -14.33 -8.34 9.58
CA PHE A 252 -13.79 -7.50 8.51
C PHE A 252 -14.86 -6.91 7.59
N ASN A 253 -16.01 -7.58 7.47
CA ASN A 253 -17.14 -7.07 6.67
C ASN A 253 -18.05 -6.12 7.45
N SER A 254 -17.72 -5.77 8.68
CA SER A 254 -18.50 -4.86 9.49
C SER A 254 -18.19 -3.40 9.15
N VAL A 255 -19.19 -2.65 8.73
CA VAL A 255 -19.09 -1.21 8.55
C VAL A 255 -18.74 -0.50 9.86
N ARG A 256 -19.18 -1.04 11.03
CA ARG A 256 -18.78 -0.54 12.34
C ARG A 256 -17.26 -0.57 12.52
N ASN A 257 -16.62 -1.67 12.10
CA ASN A 257 -15.15 -1.79 12.17
C ASN A 257 -14.46 -0.87 11.16
N LEU A 258 -15.03 -0.72 9.98
CA LEU A 258 -14.50 0.17 8.95
C LEU A 258 -14.50 1.64 9.43
N ILE A 259 -15.58 2.07 10.08
CA ILE A 259 -15.74 3.41 10.65
C ILE A 259 -14.95 3.55 11.97
N GLY A 260 -14.75 2.45 12.67
CA GLY A 260 -14.04 2.37 13.96
C GLY A 260 -14.93 2.60 15.19
N PRO A 261 -14.51 2.07 16.34
CA PRO A 261 -15.35 1.96 17.55
C PRO A 261 -15.69 3.31 18.18
N ASP A 262 -14.91 4.36 17.91
CA ASP A 262 -15.09 5.68 18.52
C ASP A 262 -16.10 6.57 17.77
N SER A 263 -16.64 6.10 16.62
CA SER A 263 -17.61 6.87 15.85
C SER A 263 -19.01 6.75 16.42
N PRO A 264 -19.76 7.86 16.58
CA PRO A 264 -21.18 7.81 16.91
C PRO A 264 -22.06 7.35 15.75
N TYR A 265 -21.48 7.14 14.55
CA TYR A 265 -22.20 6.81 13.33
C TYR A 265 -22.07 5.33 12.93
N GLN A 266 -21.68 4.44 13.84
CA GLN A 266 -21.42 3.02 13.54
C GLN A 266 -22.61 2.31 12.87
N ASP A 267 -23.83 2.69 13.23
CA ASP A 267 -25.06 2.08 12.72
C ASP A 267 -25.79 2.93 11.67
N ALA A 268 -25.21 4.09 11.30
CA ALA A 268 -25.86 5.02 10.38
C ALA A 268 -25.96 4.50 8.95
N PHE A 269 -25.24 3.42 8.61
CA PHE A 269 -25.19 2.84 7.27
C PHE A 269 -25.91 1.48 7.17
N ALA A 270 -26.57 1.05 8.23
CA ALA A 270 -27.40 -0.17 8.21
C ALA A 270 -28.50 -0.05 7.15
N GLY A 271 -28.72 -1.10 6.36
CA GLY A 271 -29.64 -1.09 5.23
C GLY A 271 -29.18 -0.27 4.02
N GLY A 272 -27.94 0.24 4.04
CA GLY A 272 -27.37 1.07 2.98
C GLY A 272 -26.58 0.28 1.93
N THR A 273 -25.70 0.99 1.23
CA THR A 273 -24.87 0.43 0.15
C THR A 273 -23.40 0.73 0.41
N PHE A 274 -22.55 -0.27 0.25
CA PHE A 274 -21.10 -0.15 0.25
C PHE A 274 -20.58 -0.16 -1.19
N PHE A 275 -19.85 0.89 -1.55
CA PHE A 275 -19.13 0.98 -2.82
C PHE A 275 -17.63 0.98 -2.54
N HIS A 276 -16.89 0.14 -3.26
CA HIS A 276 -15.43 0.10 -3.20
C HIS A 276 -14.82 0.37 -4.57
N ALA A 277 -13.78 1.21 -4.57
CA ALA A 277 -13.01 1.52 -5.75
C ALA A 277 -11.51 1.58 -5.40
N PHE A 278 -10.67 1.23 -6.35
CA PHE A 278 -9.22 1.17 -6.19
C PHE A 278 -8.54 2.30 -6.97
N LEU A 279 -7.64 2.99 -6.27
CA LEU A 279 -6.82 4.07 -6.82
C LEU A 279 -5.47 3.49 -7.27
N ASN A 280 -5.22 3.48 -8.58
CA ASN A 280 -3.95 2.97 -9.11
C ASN A 280 -2.79 3.94 -8.88
N ALA A 281 -1.56 3.43 -8.91
CA ALA A 281 -0.35 4.22 -8.71
C ALA A 281 -0.13 5.36 -9.73
N ASN A 282 -0.75 5.27 -10.91
CA ASN A 282 -0.70 6.32 -11.95
C ASN A 282 -1.81 7.36 -11.84
N ASP A 283 -2.80 7.13 -10.99
CA ASP A 283 -3.94 8.01 -10.84
C ASP A 283 -3.57 9.32 -10.09
N TYR A 284 -4.52 10.22 -9.98
CA TYR A 284 -4.41 11.43 -9.19
C TYR A 284 -4.71 11.12 -7.71
N HIS A 285 -3.69 11.11 -6.85
CA HIS A 285 -3.78 10.62 -5.46
C HIS A 285 -4.32 11.68 -4.47
N ARG A 286 -5.47 12.31 -4.80
CA ARG A 286 -6.22 13.14 -3.87
C ARG A 286 -7.70 12.81 -3.90
N TYR A 287 -8.32 12.84 -2.72
CA TYR A 287 -9.75 12.64 -2.56
C TYR A 287 -10.49 13.98 -2.61
N HIS A 288 -11.66 13.95 -3.24
CA HIS A 288 -12.62 15.04 -3.27
C HIS A 288 -13.91 14.60 -2.58
N PHE A 289 -14.66 15.54 -2.02
CA PHE A 289 -15.96 15.20 -1.45
C PHE A 289 -16.92 14.80 -2.58
N PRO A 290 -17.58 13.62 -2.47
CA PRO A 290 -18.38 13.06 -3.56
C PRO A 290 -19.75 13.76 -3.73
N LEU A 291 -20.15 14.58 -2.74
CA LEU A 291 -21.43 15.27 -2.71
C LEU A 291 -21.35 16.49 -1.76
N ALA A 292 -22.31 17.41 -1.92
CA ALA A 292 -22.49 18.51 -0.98
C ALA A 292 -23.18 18.02 0.31
N GLY A 293 -22.75 18.57 1.44
CA GLY A 293 -23.31 18.21 2.74
C GLY A 293 -22.57 18.82 3.91
N ILE A 294 -22.89 18.39 5.11
CA ILE A 294 -22.25 18.80 6.35
C ILE A 294 -21.29 17.69 6.81
N ILE A 295 -20.03 18.01 6.98
CA ILE A 295 -19.05 17.08 7.55
C ILE A 295 -19.40 16.91 9.04
N ARG A 296 -19.81 15.72 9.42
CA ARG A 296 -20.13 15.36 10.80
C ARG A 296 -18.93 14.78 11.54
N GLU A 297 -18.08 14.04 10.84
CA GLU A 297 -16.85 13.48 11.39
C GLU A 297 -15.75 13.55 10.34
N LEU A 298 -14.52 13.88 10.76
CA LEU A 298 -13.34 13.85 9.91
C LEU A 298 -12.13 13.46 10.77
N ARG A 299 -11.59 12.27 10.56
CA ARG A 299 -10.43 11.78 11.32
C ARG A 299 -9.61 10.76 10.55
N VAL A 300 -8.40 10.50 11.03
CA VAL A 300 -7.58 9.34 10.63
C VAL A 300 -7.81 8.22 11.64
N ILE A 301 -8.09 7.03 11.15
CA ILE A 301 -8.16 5.81 11.96
C ILE A 301 -6.84 5.09 11.74
N PRO A 302 -5.99 4.98 12.77
CA PRO A 302 -4.77 4.20 12.65
C PRO A 302 -5.10 2.72 12.49
N GLY A 303 -4.37 2.05 11.65
CA GLY A 303 -4.47 0.63 11.38
C GLY A 303 -3.08 0.01 11.29
N ASP A 304 -3.01 -1.16 10.70
CA ASP A 304 -1.77 -1.87 10.44
C ASP A 304 -1.16 -1.40 9.12
N ASP A 305 0.17 -1.36 9.06
CA ASP A 305 0.90 -1.16 7.80
C ASP A 305 1.15 -2.55 7.15
N ALA A 306 0.10 -3.37 7.11
CA ALA A 306 0.08 -4.71 6.57
C ALA A 306 -0.84 -4.77 5.34
N LEU A 307 -0.55 -5.68 4.41
CA LEU A 307 -1.43 -5.91 3.27
C LEU A 307 -2.50 -6.94 3.63
N GLY A 308 -3.76 -6.57 3.46
CA GLY A 308 -4.89 -7.48 3.69
C GLY A 308 -5.14 -8.49 2.56
N GLY A 309 -4.47 -8.35 1.42
CA GLY A 309 -4.53 -9.26 0.30
C GLY A 309 -3.48 -10.38 0.35
N LYS A 310 -3.42 -11.16 -0.72
CA LYS A 310 -2.41 -12.19 -0.96
C LYS A 310 -1.58 -11.80 -2.19
N ILE A 311 -0.26 -11.98 -2.11
CA ILE A 311 0.61 -11.83 -3.27
C ILE A 311 0.89 -13.19 -3.88
N THR A 312 0.69 -13.31 -5.19
CA THR A 312 1.05 -14.48 -5.98
C THR A 312 2.09 -14.13 -7.03
N TRP A 313 2.96 -15.08 -7.36
CA TRP A 313 3.87 -14.99 -8.49
C TRP A 313 3.26 -15.69 -9.71
N GLU A 314 3.20 -14.98 -10.84
CA GLU A 314 2.73 -15.50 -12.13
C GLU A 314 3.93 -15.78 -13.03
N PRO A 315 4.42 -17.04 -13.07
CA PRO A 315 5.68 -17.36 -13.74
C PRO A 315 5.65 -17.13 -15.26
N ASP A 316 4.51 -17.37 -15.91
CA ASP A 316 4.34 -17.17 -17.35
C ASP A 316 4.38 -15.67 -17.72
N LEU A 317 3.86 -14.83 -16.84
CA LEU A 317 3.84 -13.37 -17.01
C LEU A 317 5.06 -12.70 -16.38
N LYS A 318 5.88 -13.41 -15.62
CA LYS A 318 7.05 -12.92 -14.88
C LYS A 318 6.73 -11.66 -14.05
N GLN A 319 5.68 -11.73 -13.27
CA GLN A 319 5.21 -10.65 -12.43
C GLN A 319 4.55 -11.16 -11.14
N TYR A 320 4.50 -10.30 -10.13
CA TYR A 320 3.68 -10.48 -8.94
C TYR A 320 2.31 -9.86 -9.14
N VAL A 321 1.30 -10.46 -8.52
CA VAL A 321 -0.10 -9.99 -8.57
C VAL A 321 -0.69 -9.98 -7.15
N VAL A 322 -1.42 -8.91 -6.83
CA VAL A 322 -2.21 -8.81 -5.60
C VAL A 322 -3.58 -9.40 -5.84
N ASP A 323 -3.96 -10.37 -5.01
CA ASP A 323 -5.32 -10.85 -4.91
C ASP A 323 -6.00 -10.22 -3.68
N CYS A 324 -6.87 -9.27 -3.94
CA CYS A 324 -7.70 -8.57 -2.95
C CYS A 324 -9.18 -8.96 -3.07
N SER A 325 -9.49 -10.11 -3.63
CA SER A 325 -10.86 -10.58 -3.86
C SER A 325 -11.67 -10.80 -2.58
N VAL A 326 -10.99 -11.03 -1.45
CA VAL A 326 -11.65 -11.18 -0.15
C VAL A 326 -11.93 -9.79 0.43
N PRO A 327 -13.21 -9.41 0.63
CA PRO A 327 -13.56 -8.10 1.19
C PRO A 327 -13.22 -8.00 2.68
N GLY A 328 -13.09 -6.75 3.18
CA GLY A 328 -12.93 -6.46 4.61
C GLY A 328 -11.51 -6.12 5.05
N TRP A 329 -10.49 -6.35 4.23
CA TRP A 329 -9.10 -5.96 4.49
C TRP A 329 -8.94 -4.43 4.71
N GLN A 330 -9.81 -3.64 4.12
CA GLN A 330 -9.84 -2.18 4.28
C GLN A 330 -9.99 -1.73 5.74
N SER A 331 -10.60 -2.58 6.59
CA SER A 331 -10.81 -2.25 8.00
C SER A 331 -9.56 -2.44 8.88
N ILE A 332 -8.50 -3.05 8.36
CA ILE A 332 -7.23 -3.20 9.08
C ILE A 332 -6.18 -2.15 8.71
N GLU A 333 -6.36 -1.47 7.58
CA GLU A 333 -5.41 -0.46 7.12
C GLU A 333 -5.63 0.91 7.79
N THR A 334 -4.56 1.71 7.84
CA THR A 334 -4.66 3.13 8.21
C THR A 334 -5.51 3.86 7.17
N ARG A 335 -6.56 4.54 7.60
CA ARG A 335 -7.55 5.17 6.70
C ARG A 335 -8.04 6.52 7.18
N GLY A 336 -8.37 7.39 6.24
CA GLY A 336 -9.11 8.61 6.49
C GLY A 336 -10.61 8.35 6.48
N LEU A 337 -11.32 8.82 7.51
CA LEU A 337 -12.78 8.78 7.59
C LEU A 337 -13.34 10.18 7.41
N ALA A 338 -14.35 10.32 6.55
CA ALA A 338 -15.19 11.51 6.45
C ALA A 338 -16.66 11.08 6.44
N ILE A 339 -17.41 11.43 7.47
CA ILE A 339 -18.88 11.25 7.50
C ILE A 339 -19.52 12.55 7.05
N ILE A 340 -20.33 12.46 6.01
CA ILE A 340 -21.04 13.59 5.40
C ILE A 340 -22.53 13.35 5.53
N GLU A 341 -23.21 14.28 6.18
CA GLU A 341 -24.68 14.32 6.18
C GLU A 341 -25.17 15.16 5.01
N THR A 342 -26.11 14.63 4.25
CA THR A 342 -26.76 15.32 3.14
C THR A 342 -28.25 15.48 3.39
N ASP A 343 -28.86 16.50 2.84
CA ASP A 343 -30.30 16.73 2.84
C ASP A 343 -31.02 16.08 1.65
N ALA A 344 -30.34 15.25 0.88
CA ALA A 344 -30.94 14.46 -0.19
C ALA A 344 -31.75 13.30 0.40
N HIS A 345 -33.06 13.52 0.58
CA HIS A 345 -33.96 12.58 1.27
C HIS A 345 -34.45 11.41 0.44
N ASP A 346 -34.21 11.37 -0.87
CA ASP A 346 -34.91 10.46 -1.79
C ASP A 346 -33.99 9.46 -2.51
N TRP A 347 -32.94 9.00 -1.84
CA TRP A 347 -31.97 8.06 -2.44
C TRP A 347 -32.52 6.64 -2.62
N TRP A 348 -33.69 6.31 -2.00
CA TRP A 348 -34.23 4.96 -1.88
C TRP A 348 -35.75 4.90 -2.10
N GLN A 349 -36.26 5.41 -3.24
CA GLN A 349 -37.58 5.08 -3.72
C GLN A 349 -37.52 4.16 -4.94
#